data_b3dea30cb86a8bad6920759ab8e9e774
#
_entry.id   b3dea30cb86a8bad6920759ab8e9e774
#
_cell.length_a   1.000
_cell.length_b   1.000
_cell.length_c   1.000
_cell.angle_alpha   90.00
_cell.angle_beta   90.00
_cell.angle_gamma   90.00
#
_symmetry.space_group_name_H-M   'P 1'
#
loop_
_entity.id
_entity.type
_entity.pdbx_description
1 polymer ?
#
loop_
_entity_poly.entity_id
_entity_poly.type
_entity_poly.pdbx_seq_one_letter_code
_entity_poly.pdbx_strand_id
1 'polypeptide(L)'
;MGFAVRRTSRSYVRPSAATPSGALELSIIDRVVGLNHLVRSLHVFAAAAAPVAGRQDDDARTTSPSPARALREALGKALVDYYPFAGRLVDGAGGPGVSRVECTSEGAWFVEAAAAFSLDDAGRLDQYPYVIPEDDLLPDAAPDVEPLDLPLAMQVQIY
;
A
#
# COMPACT_ATOMS: atom_id res chain seq x y z
N MET A 1 9.29 -17.51 -20.54
CA MET A 1 9.43 -17.47 -19.09
C MET A 1 8.28 -16.61 -18.58
N GLY A 2 7.48 -17.10 -17.62
CA GLY A 2 6.39 -16.29 -17.07
C GLY A 2 6.91 -15.38 -15.96
N PHE A 3 6.46 -14.15 -15.93
CA PHE A 3 6.70 -13.22 -14.81
C PHE A 3 5.83 -13.65 -13.61
N ALA A 4 6.42 -14.39 -12.68
CA ALA A 4 5.69 -14.87 -11.52
C ALA A 4 5.91 -13.93 -10.34
N VAL A 5 4.82 -13.38 -9.82
CA VAL A 5 4.77 -12.61 -8.58
C VAL A 5 4.07 -13.45 -7.52
N ARG A 6 4.68 -13.59 -6.36
CA ARG A 6 4.13 -14.34 -5.24
C ARG A 6 3.91 -13.42 -4.05
N ARG A 7 2.65 -13.28 -3.64
CA ARG A 7 2.30 -12.57 -2.41
C ARG A 7 2.70 -13.42 -1.20
N THR A 8 3.58 -12.87 -0.38
CA THR A 8 4.22 -13.58 0.74
C THR A 8 3.56 -13.30 2.09
N SER A 9 2.97 -12.12 2.23
CA SER A 9 2.29 -11.70 3.45
C SER A 9 1.11 -10.78 3.13
N ARG A 10 0.07 -10.87 3.93
CA ARG A 10 -1.13 -10.03 3.86
C ARG A 10 -1.57 -9.68 5.27
N SER A 11 -1.75 -8.39 5.55
CA SER A 11 -2.22 -7.96 6.86
C SER A 11 -2.65 -6.50 6.83
N TYR A 12 -3.41 -6.09 7.82
CA TYR A 12 -3.66 -4.67 8.06
C TYR A 12 -2.47 -4.03 8.80
N VAL A 13 -2.11 -2.82 8.38
CA VAL A 13 -1.19 -1.96 9.11
C VAL A 13 -2.01 -0.92 9.85
N ARG A 14 -1.97 -0.99 11.17
CA ARG A 14 -2.66 -0.06 12.06
C ARG A 14 -1.79 1.16 12.37
N PRO A 15 -2.40 2.29 12.78
CA PRO A 15 -1.64 3.41 13.32
C PRO A 15 -0.72 2.96 14.46
N SER A 16 0.51 3.48 14.49
CA SER A 16 1.52 3.12 15.51
C SER A 16 1.25 3.74 16.88
N ALA A 17 0.28 4.63 16.99
CA ALA A 17 -0.16 5.26 18.24
C ALA A 17 -1.69 5.45 18.22
N ALA A 18 -2.25 5.81 19.35
CA ALA A 18 -3.69 6.12 19.46
C ALA A 18 -4.08 7.27 18.54
N THR A 19 -5.21 7.14 17.87
CA THR A 19 -5.76 8.11 16.93
C THR A 19 -7.18 8.49 17.31
N PRO A 20 -7.69 9.64 16.83
CA PRO A 20 -9.09 10.00 17.00
C PRO A 20 -10.00 8.90 16.44
N SER A 21 -11.12 8.69 17.12
CA SER A 21 -12.16 7.74 16.71
C SER A 21 -13.47 8.48 16.42
N GLY A 22 -14.39 7.82 15.74
CA GLY A 22 -15.70 8.33 15.37
C GLY A 22 -15.85 8.57 13.88
N ALA A 23 -16.95 9.18 13.49
CA ALA A 23 -17.27 9.45 12.09
C ALA A 23 -16.70 10.81 11.65
N LEU A 24 -16.04 10.82 10.48
CA LEU A 24 -15.61 12.01 9.79
C LEU A 24 -16.48 12.20 8.55
N GLU A 25 -17.31 13.24 8.56
CA GLU A 25 -18.14 13.59 7.42
C GLU A 25 -17.29 14.08 6.25
N LEU A 26 -17.55 13.53 5.06
CA LEU A 26 -16.88 13.94 3.85
C LEU A 26 -17.37 15.30 3.35
N SER A 27 -16.51 16.04 2.67
CA SER A 27 -16.88 17.28 2.01
C SER A 27 -17.89 17.00 0.87
N ILE A 28 -18.57 18.05 0.41
CA ILE A 28 -19.49 17.95 -0.72
C ILE A 28 -18.79 17.39 -1.97
N ILE A 29 -17.53 17.74 -2.16
CA ILE A 29 -16.76 17.28 -3.33
C ILE A 29 -16.49 15.78 -3.21
N ASP A 30 -16.09 15.30 -2.05
CA ASP A 30 -15.76 13.90 -1.83
C ASP A 30 -16.99 12.96 -1.86
N ARG A 31 -18.19 13.53 -1.74
CA ARG A 31 -19.47 12.80 -1.84
C ARG A 31 -19.98 12.64 -3.28
N VAL A 32 -19.30 13.21 -4.26
CA VAL A 32 -19.72 13.07 -5.66
C VAL A 32 -19.50 11.63 -6.11
N VAL A 33 -20.59 10.93 -6.42
CA VAL A 33 -20.58 9.50 -6.80
C VAL A 33 -19.57 9.20 -7.91
N GLY A 34 -19.42 10.09 -8.89
CA GLY A 34 -18.47 9.92 -9.99
C GLY A 34 -17.00 10.06 -9.61
N LEU A 35 -16.68 10.56 -8.41
CA LEU A 35 -15.32 10.69 -7.89
C LEU A 35 -14.95 9.55 -6.92
N ASN A 36 -15.91 8.74 -6.53
CA ASN A 36 -15.64 7.60 -5.65
C ASN A 36 -15.11 6.41 -6.47
N HIS A 37 -13.81 6.42 -6.73
CA HIS A 37 -13.11 5.36 -7.44
C HIS A 37 -11.71 5.15 -6.87
N LEU A 38 -11.18 3.95 -7.04
CA LEU A 38 -9.82 3.61 -6.64
C LEU A 38 -8.82 4.26 -7.59
N VAL A 39 -7.97 5.12 -7.04
CA VAL A 39 -6.80 5.64 -7.74
C VAL A 39 -5.65 4.65 -7.59
N ARG A 40 -5.12 4.19 -8.72
CA ARG A 40 -3.98 3.27 -8.76
C ARG A 40 -2.72 4.06 -9.07
N SER A 41 -1.66 3.80 -8.32
CA SER A 41 -0.34 4.39 -8.57
C SER A 41 0.74 3.34 -8.39
N LEU A 42 1.78 3.42 -9.21
CA LEU A 42 2.95 2.56 -9.15
C LEU A 42 4.18 3.45 -8.91
N HIS A 43 4.93 3.13 -7.86
CA HIS A 43 6.17 3.81 -7.51
C HIS A 43 7.32 2.81 -7.58
N VAL A 44 8.29 3.08 -8.44
CA VAL A 44 9.44 2.19 -8.66
C VAL A 44 10.69 2.83 -8.05
N PHE A 45 11.39 2.07 -7.22
CA PHE A 45 12.63 2.49 -6.58
C PHE A 45 13.74 1.52 -6.95
N ALA A 46 14.80 2.03 -7.56
CA ALA A 46 16.01 1.25 -7.75
C ALA A 46 16.78 1.17 -6.42
N ALA A 47 17.30 -0.01 -6.10
CA ALA A 47 18.23 -0.14 -4.98
C ALA A 47 19.47 0.74 -5.24
N ALA A 48 19.92 1.49 -4.24
CA ALA A 48 21.20 2.17 -4.36
C ALA A 48 22.29 1.13 -4.64
N ALA A 49 23.13 1.38 -5.64
CA ALA A 49 24.28 0.51 -5.91
C ALA A 49 25.07 0.33 -4.60
N ALA A 50 25.35 -0.93 -4.24
CA ALA A 50 26.17 -1.19 -3.07
C ALA A 50 27.48 -0.42 -3.24
N PRO A 51 27.99 0.27 -2.20
CA PRO A 51 29.26 0.95 -2.27
C PRO A 51 30.32 -0.06 -2.71
N VAL A 52 31.06 0.30 -3.79
CA VAL A 52 32.13 -0.53 -4.34
C VAL A 52 33.04 -0.98 -3.19
N ALA A 53 33.20 -2.28 -3.05
CA ALA A 53 33.97 -2.93 -2.01
C ALA A 53 35.37 -2.33 -1.89
N GLY A 54 35.63 -1.65 -0.75
CA GLY A 54 36.91 -1.03 -0.45
C GLY A 54 37.14 -0.75 1.04
N ARG A 55 36.19 -1.10 1.91
CA ARG A 55 36.38 -1.10 3.36
C ARG A 55 35.81 -2.36 3.96
N GLN A 56 36.69 -3.26 4.35
CA GLN A 56 36.40 -4.33 5.29
C GLN A 56 36.19 -3.68 6.67
N ASP A 57 34.98 -3.30 6.95
CA ASP A 57 34.49 -3.15 8.32
C ASP A 57 33.54 -4.32 8.56
N ASP A 58 34.08 -5.41 9.09
CA ASP A 58 33.38 -6.67 9.37
C ASP A 58 32.27 -6.57 10.44
N ASP A 59 32.00 -5.38 10.99
CA ASP A 59 31.03 -5.15 12.06
C ASP A 59 29.75 -4.44 11.64
N ALA A 60 29.55 -4.10 10.39
CA ALA A 60 28.36 -3.37 9.90
C ALA A 60 27.39 -4.25 9.10
N ARG A 61 27.24 -5.54 9.41
CA ARG A 61 26.02 -6.29 9.14
C ARG A 61 24.93 -5.89 10.14
N THR A 62 24.81 -4.61 10.38
CA THR A 62 23.62 -4.05 11.01
C THR A 62 22.46 -4.32 10.08
N THR A 63 21.60 -5.18 10.49
CA THR A 63 20.40 -5.69 9.85
C THR A 63 19.51 -4.53 9.43
N SER A 64 19.78 -3.92 8.28
CA SER A 64 18.83 -2.97 7.70
C SER A 64 17.51 -3.71 7.54
N PRO A 65 16.39 -3.17 8.03
CA PRO A 65 15.11 -3.81 7.88
C PRO A 65 14.82 -4.03 6.39
N SER A 66 14.16 -5.13 6.04
CA SER A 66 13.72 -5.32 4.65
C SER A 66 12.88 -4.12 4.20
N PRO A 67 12.92 -3.73 2.91
CA PRO A 67 12.13 -2.60 2.40
C PRO A 67 10.65 -2.70 2.79
N ALA A 68 10.07 -3.89 2.74
CA ALA A 68 8.69 -4.13 3.14
C ALA A 68 8.45 -3.82 4.63
N ARG A 69 9.38 -4.23 5.50
CA ARG A 69 9.29 -3.92 6.93
C ARG A 69 9.44 -2.43 7.20
N ALA A 70 10.39 -1.77 6.55
CA ALA A 70 10.60 -0.33 6.70
C ALA A 70 9.36 0.47 6.26
N LEU A 71 8.77 0.10 5.11
CA LEU A 71 7.56 0.74 4.61
C LEU A 71 6.34 0.45 5.48
N ARG A 72 6.20 -0.74 6.03
CA ARG A 72 5.15 -1.09 6.98
C ARG A 72 5.23 -0.22 8.25
N GLU A 73 6.43 -0.08 8.82
CA GLU A 73 6.65 0.75 10.01
C GLU A 73 6.40 2.24 9.71
N ALA A 74 6.84 2.72 8.55
CA ALA A 74 6.59 4.08 8.09
C ALA A 74 5.09 4.35 7.86
N LEU A 75 4.38 3.42 7.23
CA LEU A 75 2.94 3.51 7.04
C LEU A 75 2.21 3.59 8.38
N GLY A 76 2.55 2.74 9.35
CA GLY A 76 1.96 2.79 10.68
C GLY A 76 2.15 4.15 11.38
N LYS A 77 3.29 4.80 11.19
CA LYS A 77 3.55 6.15 11.68
C LYS A 77 2.72 7.20 10.94
N ALA A 78 2.69 7.13 9.61
CA ALA A 78 1.92 8.06 8.79
C ALA A 78 0.42 8.00 9.12
N LEU A 79 -0.11 6.80 9.39
CA LEU A 79 -1.51 6.61 9.76
C LEU A 79 -1.89 7.23 11.12
N VAL A 80 -0.94 7.69 11.92
CA VAL A 80 -1.26 8.48 13.13
C VAL A 80 -1.78 9.85 12.76
N ASP A 81 -1.14 10.53 11.82
CA ASP A 81 -1.54 11.86 11.36
C ASP A 81 -2.65 11.78 10.30
N TYR A 82 -2.62 10.73 9.47
CA TYR A 82 -3.60 10.46 8.42
C TYR A 82 -4.58 9.35 8.83
N TYR A 83 -5.05 9.37 10.06
CA TYR A 83 -5.87 8.33 10.66
C TYR A 83 -7.15 7.97 9.89
N PRO A 84 -7.80 8.84 9.10
CA PRO A 84 -8.95 8.43 8.30
C PRO A 84 -8.62 7.34 7.28
N PHE A 85 -7.37 7.26 6.79
CA PHE A 85 -6.94 6.19 5.90
C PHE A 85 -6.82 4.82 6.58
N ALA A 86 -6.88 4.77 7.90
CA ALA A 86 -6.97 3.53 8.68
C ALA A 86 -8.41 3.17 9.05
N GLY A 87 -9.38 3.93 8.58
CA GLY A 87 -10.81 3.72 8.80
C GLY A 87 -11.49 2.93 7.69
N ARG A 88 -12.80 3.12 7.61
CA ARG A 88 -13.65 2.54 6.54
C ARG A 88 -14.56 3.60 5.96
N LEU A 89 -14.69 3.57 4.64
CA LEU A 89 -15.67 4.40 3.93
C LEU A 89 -17.05 3.79 4.11
N VAL A 90 -18.05 4.61 4.38
CA VAL A 90 -19.41 4.14 4.67
C VAL A 90 -20.42 4.96 3.86
N ASP A 91 -21.38 4.26 3.28
CA ASP A 91 -22.48 4.88 2.55
C ASP A 91 -23.33 5.77 3.42
N GLY A 92 -23.88 6.80 2.81
CA GLY A 92 -24.79 7.74 3.47
C GLY A 92 -26.17 7.16 3.67
N ALA A 93 -26.83 7.55 4.76
CA ALA A 93 -28.21 7.20 5.04
C ALA A 93 -29.23 7.77 4.02
N GLY A 94 -28.80 8.62 3.09
CA GLY A 94 -29.66 9.33 2.13
C GLY A 94 -29.62 8.82 0.69
N GLY A 95 -28.93 7.71 0.42
CA GLY A 95 -28.82 7.16 -0.94
C GLY A 95 -27.43 6.55 -1.21
N PRO A 96 -27.21 6.00 -2.40
CA PRO A 96 -25.92 5.42 -2.76
C PRO A 96 -24.84 6.49 -2.82
N GLY A 97 -23.69 6.18 -2.24
CA GLY A 97 -22.48 7.00 -2.24
C GLY A 97 -21.90 7.21 -0.85
N VAL A 98 -20.58 7.16 -0.78
CA VAL A 98 -19.85 7.34 0.47
C VAL A 98 -20.12 8.74 1.03
N SER A 99 -20.49 8.80 2.29
CA SER A 99 -20.78 10.07 2.97
C SER A 99 -19.79 10.40 4.11
N ARG A 100 -19.17 9.39 4.66
CA ARG A 100 -18.28 9.55 5.81
C ARG A 100 -17.22 8.47 5.87
N VAL A 101 -16.18 8.73 6.67
CA VAL A 101 -15.18 7.75 7.09
C VAL A 101 -15.43 7.40 8.54
N GLU A 102 -15.63 6.13 8.83
CA GLU A 102 -15.60 5.62 10.21
C GLU A 102 -14.13 5.42 10.61
N CYS A 103 -13.66 6.25 11.53
CA CYS A 103 -12.26 6.22 12.01
C CYS A 103 -12.10 5.11 13.05
N THR A 104 -12.02 3.87 12.56
CA THR A 104 -11.99 2.64 13.36
C THR A 104 -10.59 2.19 13.76
N SER A 105 -9.55 2.79 13.16
CA SER A 105 -8.15 2.37 13.33
C SER A 105 -7.89 0.89 12.99
N GLU A 106 -8.75 0.27 12.17
CA GLU A 106 -8.55 -1.11 11.70
C GLU A 106 -7.32 -1.25 10.82
N GLY A 107 -6.93 -0.19 10.14
CA GLY A 107 -5.71 -0.10 9.37
C GLY A 107 -5.90 -0.15 7.87
N ALA A 108 -4.81 0.16 7.15
CA ALA A 108 -4.69 0.03 5.71
C ALA A 108 -4.27 -1.39 5.32
N TRP A 109 -4.79 -1.89 4.19
CA TRP A 109 -4.42 -3.20 3.68
C TRP A 109 -3.00 -3.18 3.12
N PHE A 110 -2.16 -4.11 3.57
CA PHE A 110 -0.75 -4.17 3.21
C PHE A 110 -0.37 -5.58 2.76
N VAL A 111 0.13 -5.67 1.53
CA VAL A 111 0.55 -6.90 0.88
C VAL A 111 2.04 -6.86 0.62
N GLU A 112 2.75 -7.92 1.00
CA GLU A 112 4.15 -8.12 0.61
C GLU A 112 4.20 -9.14 -0.52
N ALA A 113 4.97 -8.84 -1.55
CA ALA A 113 5.15 -9.70 -2.70
C ALA A 113 6.63 -9.81 -3.09
N ALA A 114 7.00 -10.94 -3.66
CA ALA A 114 8.31 -11.19 -4.23
C ALA A 114 8.16 -11.56 -5.70
N ALA A 115 8.96 -10.94 -6.55
CA ALA A 115 9.10 -11.28 -7.94
C ALA A 115 10.17 -12.37 -8.12
N ALA A 116 9.95 -13.30 -9.06
CA ALA A 116 10.93 -14.32 -9.42
C ALA A 116 11.85 -13.87 -10.59
N PHE A 117 11.93 -12.57 -10.82
CA PHE A 117 12.67 -11.93 -11.90
C PHE A 117 13.20 -10.57 -11.42
N SER A 118 14.19 -10.01 -12.12
CA SER A 118 14.75 -8.70 -11.76
C SER A 118 13.86 -7.54 -12.27
N LEU A 119 14.09 -6.34 -11.74
CA LEU A 119 13.43 -5.14 -12.25
C LEU A 119 13.81 -4.86 -13.72
N ASP A 120 15.04 -5.19 -14.12
CA ASP A 120 15.47 -5.05 -15.51
C ASP A 120 14.71 -6.01 -16.43
N ASP A 121 14.42 -7.23 -15.99
CA ASP A 121 13.58 -8.18 -16.72
C ASP A 121 12.13 -7.73 -16.84
N ALA A 122 11.64 -6.99 -15.84
CA ALA A 122 10.30 -6.39 -15.84
C ALA A 122 10.13 -5.31 -16.92
N GLY A 123 11.25 -4.82 -17.45
CA GLY A 123 11.24 -3.80 -18.50
C GLY A 123 10.77 -2.43 -17.99
N ARG A 124 10.14 -1.69 -18.88
CA ARG A 124 9.72 -0.32 -18.59
C ARG A 124 8.36 -0.31 -17.90
N LEU A 125 8.37 -0.10 -16.58
CA LEU A 125 7.15 0.06 -15.79
C LEU A 125 6.56 1.49 -15.82
N ASP A 126 7.22 2.39 -16.55
CA ASP A 126 6.76 3.76 -16.83
C ASP A 126 5.93 3.88 -18.12
N GLN A 127 5.78 2.78 -18.86
CA GLN A 127 5.05 2.74 -20.14
C GLN A 127 4.07 1.57 -20.19
N TYR A 128 2.85 1.86 -20.59
CA TYR A 128 1.83 0.85 -20.86
C TYR A 128 1.93 0.35 -22.34
N PRO A 129 1.66 -0.93 -22.63
CA PRO A 129 1.27 -2.00 -21.70
C PRO A 129 2.43 -2.58 -20.90
N TYR A 130 2.17 -2.92 -19.64
CA TYR A 130 3.16 -3.58 -18.80
C TYR A 130 3.37 -5.04 -19.22
N VAL A 131 4.60 -5.53 -19.07
CA VAL A 131 4.93 -6.96 -19.28
C VAL A 131 4.37 -7.82 -18.14
N ILE A 132 4.26 -7.24 -16.95
CA ILE A 132 3.66 -7.85 -15.77
C ILE A 132 2.15 -7.53 -15.78
N PRO A 133 1.28 -8.51 -15.54
CA PRO A 133 -0.14 -8.26 -15.37
C PRO A 133 -0.41 -7.21 -14.29
N GLU A 134 -1.33 -6.26 -14.53
CA GLU A 134 -1.66 -5.23 -13.56
C GLU A 134 -2.11 -5.79 -12.20
N ASP A 135 -2.85 -6.90 -12.23
CA ASP A 135 -3.31 -7.58 -11.02
C ASP A 135 -2.16 -8.12 -10.15
N ASP A 136 -1.00 -8.36 -10.74
CA ASP A 136 0.20 -8.76 -10.01
C ASP A 136 0.97 -7.56 -9.43
N LEU A 137 0.76 -6.36 -9.97
CA LEU A 137 1.38 -5.11 -9.49
C LEU A 137 0.57 -4.45 -8.37
N LEU A 138 -0.69 -4.80 -8.22
CA LEU A 138 -1.61 -4.20 -7.26
C LEU A 138 -1.89 -5.15 -6.09
N PRO A 139 -2.26 -4.63 -4.91
CA PRO A 139 -2.70 -5.47 -3.80
C PRO A 139 -3.98 -6.23 -4.19
N ASP A 140 -4.05 -7.50 -3.79
CA ASP A 140 -5.28 -8.25 -3.86
C ASP A 140 -6.32 -7.72 -2.85
N ALA A 141 -7.58 -8.10 -3.05
CA ALA A 141 -8.65 -7.65 -2.18
C ALA A 141 -8.43 -8.09 -0.73
N ALA A 142 -8.72 -7.20 0.20
CA ALA A 142 -8.74 -7.51 1.61
C ALA A 142 -9.90 -8.48 1.91
N PRO A 143 -9.75 -9.41 2.85
CA PRO A 143 -10.86 -10.25 3.28
C PRO A 143 -11.91 -9.41 3.99
N ASP A 144 -13.17 -9.79 3.82
CA ASP A 144 -14.33 -9.25 4.55
C ASP A 144 -14.57 -7.73 4.41
N VAL A 145 -13.95 -7.09 3.41
CA VAL A 145 -14.14 -5.66 3.12
C VAL A 145 -14.26 -5.45 1.62
N GLU A 146 -15.26 -4.73 1.20
CA GLU A 146 -15.37 -4.33 -0.20
C GLU A 146 -14.22 -3.38 -0.58
N PRO A 147 -13.63 -3.52 -1.78
CA PRO A 147 -12.47 -2.71 -2.17
C PRO A 147 -12.70 -1.20 -2.09
N LEU A 148 -13.92 -0.73 -2.37
CA LEU A 148 -14.27 0.69 -2.31
C LEU A 148 -14.47 1.21 -0.88
N ASP A 149 -14.62 0.33 0.11
CA ASP A 149 -14.74 0.71 1.52
C ASP A 149 -13.37 0.92 2.19
N LEU A 150 -12.30 0.51 1.52
CA LEU A 150 -10.93 0.72 1.99
C LEU A 150 -10.37 2.04 1.45
N PRO A 151 -10.06 3.02 2.31
CA PRO A 151 -9.42 4.27 1.87
C PRO A 151 -8.02 4.06 1.30
N LEU A 152 -7.30 3.01 1.75
CA LEU A 152 -5.92 2.75 1.34
C LEU A 152 -5.60 1.26 1.33
N ALA A 153 -5.03 0.82 0.21
CA ALA A 153 -4.36 -0.47 0.09
C ALA A 153 -2.99 -0.29 -0.57
N MET A 154 -1.99 -1.05 -0.14
CA MET A 154 -0.62 -0.96 -0.63
C MET A 154 -0.04 -2.36 -0.84
N GLN A 155 0.65 -2.57 -1.97
CA GLN A 155 1.52 -3.72 -2.18
C GLN A 155 2.97 -3.25 -2.27
N VAL A 156 3.86 -3.92 -1.56
CA VAL A 156 5.30 -3.76 -1.67
C VAL A 156 5.86 -4.99 -2.34
N GLN A 157 6.44 -4.80 -3.52
CA GLN A 157 7.00 -5.87 -4.32
C GLN A 157 8.52 -5.73 -4.37
N ILE A 158 9.21 -6.84 -4.10
CA ILE A 158 10.67 -6.93 -4.13
C ILE A 158 11.06 -7.79 -5.32
N TYR A 159 11.98 -7.28 -6.13
CA TYR A 159 12.54 -7.90 -7.33
C TYR A 159 13.89 -8.52 -7.04
#